data_a89371e81f3e6122fc2e7bfb88bbd8a2
#
_entry.id   a89371e81f3e6122fc2e7bfb88bbd8a2
#
_cell.length_a   1.000
_cell.length_b   1.000
_cell.length_c   1.000
_cell.angle_alpha   90.00
_cell.angle_beta   90.00
_cell.angle_gamma   90.00
#
_symmetry.space_group_name_H-M   'P 1'
#
loop_
_entity.id
_entity.type
_entity.pdbx_description
1 polymer ?
#
loop_
_entity_poly.entity_id
_entity_poly.type
_entity_poly.pdbx_seq_one_letter_code
_entity_poly.pdbx_strand_id
1 'polypeptide(L)'
;DEAKKVFYNYSHHDGVPMGDFMNGSTCMTSDGTMYFGSQNGACYFNPKDIPTNREVSSIVITRFCTYHRMKESHDEELPMPIADGEINLPYNQNTFKISFNVLDYTQSPQVEFTYMLEGLEKAWYNTQGENQVTFRNISPGTYVFKVKTRIRNQEWDEKEASLVIHIQPPFWLTWYAKLVYVLLFVLALYGLLNFYKHKIDLESSLDLERRKSQNDLELNNER
;
A
#
# COMPACT_ATOMS: atom_id res chain seq x y z
N ASP A 1 36.33 -9.18 -8.65
CA ASP A 1 37.09 -7.98 -8.33
C ASP A 1 38.02 -8.27 -7.13
N GLU A 2 39.31 -8.42 -7.43
CA GLU A 2 40.31 -8.74 -6.39
C GLU A 2 40.40 -7.69 -5.28
N ALA A 3 40.14 -6.43 -5.60
CA ALA A 3 40.21 -5.33 -4.62
C ALA A 3 39.05 -5.36 -3.61
N LYS A 4 37.89 -5.88 -4.03
CA LYS A 4 36.69 -5.95 -3.19
C LYS A 4 36.39 -7.35 -2.66
N LYS A 5 37.12 -8.39 -3.08
CA LYS A 5 36.87 -9.82 -2.77
C LYS A 5 35.42 -10.25 -3.05
N VAL A 6 34.80 -9.68 -4.08
CA VAL A 6 33.41 -9.95 -4.48
C VAL A 6 33.40 -10.78 -5.74
N PHE A 7 32.59 -11.84 -5.74
CA PHE A 7 32.36 -12.69 -6.92
C PHE A 7 31.06 -12.26 -7.59
N TYR A 8 31.10 -12.05 -8.90
CA TYR A 8 29.94 -11.78 -9.73
C TYR A 8 29.59 -13.03 -10.53
N ASN A 9 28.36 -13.48 -10.42
CA ASN A 9 27.83 -14.59 -11.18
C ASN A 9 27.09 -14.07 -12.41
N TYR A 10 27.47 -14.53 -13.58
CA TYR A 10 26.81 -14.24 -14.84
C TYR A 10 25.94 -15.42 -15.25
N SER A 11 24.76 -15.15 -15.79
CA SER A 11 23.75 -16.11 -16.19
C SER A 11 23.35 -15.92 -17.67
N HIS A 12 22.41 -16.70 -18.16
CA HIS A 12 21.86 -16.55 -19.51
C HIS A 12 21.25 -15.17 -19.76
N HIS A 13 20.77 -14.48 -18.73
CA HIS A 13 20.28 -13.10 -18.82
C HIS A 13 21.40 -12.10 -19.10
N ASP A 14 22.63 -12.48 -18.85
CA ASP A 14 23.83 -11.68 -19.13
C ASP A 14 24.44 -12.01 -20.50
N GLY A 15 23.79 -12.85 -21.30
CA GLY A 15 24.31 -13.33 -22.60
C GLY A 15 25.17 -14.59 -22.53
N VAL A 16 25.23 -15.20 -21.35
CA VAL A 16 25.91 -16.50 -21.21
C VAL A 16 25.03 -17.60 -21.80
N PRO A 17 25.54 -18.48 -22.71
CA PRO A 17 24.75 -19.56 -23.30
C PRO A 17 24.21 -20.50 -22.22
N MET A 18 22.98 -20.98 -22.42
CA MET A 18 22.39 -22.00 -21.55
C MET A 18 23.12 -23.33 -21.74
N GLY A 19 23.32 -24.05 -20.65
CA GLY A 19 23.95 -25.37 -20.63
C GLY A 19 25.33 -25.36 -19.99
N ASP A 20 25.90 -26.56 -19.86
CA ASP A 20 27.19 -26.73 -19.22
C ASP A 20 28.36 -26.35 -20.16
N PHE A 21 29.35 -25.69 -19.60
CA PHE A 21 30.60 -25.45 -20.32
C PHE A 21 31.39 -26.74 -20.48
N MET A 22 31.96 -26.93 -21.66
CA MET A 22 32.76 -28.14 -21.96
C MET A 22 34.18 -28.00 -21.41
N ASN A 23 34.66 -29.04 -20.76
CA ASN A 23 36.03 -29.10 -20.29
C ASN A 23 37.00 -28.95 -21.44
N GLY A 24 37.97 -28.05 -21.31
CA GLY A 24 39.02 -27.84 -22.34
C GLY A 24 38.59 -26.97 -23.52
N SER A 25 37.35 -26.45 -23.52
CA SER A 25 36.84 -25.57 -24.60
C SER A 25 37.03 -24.09 -24.29
N THR A 26 38.14 -23.74 -23.67
CA THR A 26 38.45 -22.34 -23.31
C THR A 26 39.75 -21.92 -23.99
N CYS A 27 39.77 -20.72 -24.54
CA CYS A 27 41.01 -20.10 -25.02
C CYS A 27 41.00 -18.59 -24.75
N MET A 28 42.19 -18.03 -24.68
CA MET A 28 42.39 -16.59 -24.56
C MET A 28 43.26 -16.10 -25.70
N THR A 29 42.84 -15.12 -26.41
CA THR A 29 43.59 -14.49 -27.50
C THR A 29 44.58 -13.46 -26.98
N SER A 30 45.54 -13.06 -27.82
CA SER A 30 46.60 -12.13 -27.44
C SER A 30 46.10 -10.72 -27.03
N ASP A 31 44.91 -10.34 -27.45
CA ASP A 31 44.22 -9.10 -27.04
C ASP A 31 43.51 -9.22 -25.69
N GLY A 32 43.53 -10.41 -25.08
CA GLY A 32 42.88 -10.66 -23.77
C GLY A 32 41.42 -11.09 -23.85
N THR A 33 40.88 -11.34 -25.07
CA THR A 33 39.51 -11.86 -25.22
C THR A 33 39.49 -13.35 -24.86
N MET A 34 38.57 -13.70 -23.95
CA MET A 34 38.33 -15.07 -23.50
C MET A 34 37.16 -15.70 -24.25
N TYR A 35 37.33 -16.93 -24.69
CA TYR A 35 36.31 -17.74 -25.35
C TYR A 35 36.00 -18.98 -24.53
N PHE A 36 34.71 -19.29 -24.39
CA PHE A 36 34.20 -20.45 -23.65
C PHE A 36 33.18 -21.19 -24.51
N GLY A 37 33.42 -22.47 -24.75
CA GLY A 37 32.48 -23.33 -25.45
C GLY A 37 31.51 -24.01 -24.50
N SER A 38 30.24 -24.04 -24.87
CA SER A 38 29.20 -24.79 -24.18
C SER A 38 28.47 -25.72 -25.12
N GLN A 39 27.56 -26.56 -24.61
CA GLN A 39 26.76 -27.49 -25.42
C GLN A 39 25.87 -26.77 -26.44
N ASN A 40 25.42 -25.54 -26.14
CA ASN A 40 24.50 -24.79 -26.95
C ASN A 40 25.12 -23.56 -27.64
N GLY A 41 26.45 -23.50 -27.75
CA GLY A 41 27.12 -22.39 -28.40
C GLY A 41 28.44 -22.02 -27.71
N ALA A 42 28.94 -20.84 -28.03
CA ALA A 42 30.12 -20.28 -27.39
C ALA A 42 29.86 -18.83 -26.97
N CYS A 43 30.42 -18.44 -25.85
CA CYS A 43 30.49 -17.02 -25.46
C CYS A 43 31.94 -16.55 -25.50
N TYR A 44 32.08 -15.26 -25.73
CA TYR A 44 33.36 -14.58 -25.62
C TYR A 44 33.18 -13.21 -25.00
N PHE A 45 34.16 -12.78 -24.25
CA PHE A 45 34.20 -11.44 -23.65
C PHE A 45 35.66 -11.07 -23.35
N ASN A 46 35.89 -9.77 -23.30
CA ASN A 46 37.13 -9.25 -22.74
C ASN A 46 36.86 -8.79 -21.30
N PRO A 47 37.58 -9.29 -20.29
CA PRO A 47 37.38 -8.88 -18.90
C PRO A 47 37.50 -7.36 -18.67
N LYS A 48 38.23 -6.65 -19.53
CA LYS A 48 38.36 -5.19 -19.44
C LYS A 48 37.11 -4.44 -19.88
N ASP A 49 36.30 -5.07 -20.75
CA ASP A 49 35.06 -4.48 -21.26
C ASP A 49 33.86 -4.73 -20.36
N ILE A 50 34.04 -5.58 -19.32
CA ILE A 50 32.99 -5.82 -18.34
C ILE A 50 32.85 -4.57 -17.45
N PRO A 51 31.74 -3.85 -17.50
CA PRO A 51 31.55 -2.67 -16.69
C PRO A 51 31.49 -3.06 -15.20
N THR A 52 32.50 -2.63 -14.45
CA THR A 52 32.60 -2.89 -13.01
C THR A 52 31.71 -1.99 -12.16
N ASN A 53 31.22 -0.92 -12.73
CA ASN A 53 30.36 0.04 -12.03
C ASN A 53 29.17 0.38 -12.94
N ARG A 54 28.08 -0.40 -12.83
CA ARG A 54 26.84 -0.13 -13.53
C ARG A 54 25.98 0.77 -12.64
N GLU A 55 25.73 1.97 -13.07
CA GLU A 55 24.74 2.83 -12.43
C GLU A 55 23.35 2.38 -12.84
N VAL A 56 22.45 2.29 -11.88
CA VAL A 56 21.04 2.04 -12.18
C VAL A 56 20.43 3.30 -12.76
N SER A 57 19.75 3.16 -13.88
CA SER A 57 18.96 4.25 -14.46
C SER A 57 17.83 4.65 -13.50
N SER A 58 17.29 5.85 -13.66
CA SER A 58 16.25 6.40 -12.80
C SER A 58 15.06 5.45 -12.69
N ILE A 59 14.58 5.26 -11.46
CA ILE A 59 13.34 4.54 -11.17
C ILE A 59 12.17 5.43 -11.57
N VAL A 60 11.16 4.84 -12.19
CA VAL A 60 9.92 5.52 -12.53
C VAL A 60 8.74 4.69 -12.04
N ILE A 61 7.80 5.33 -11.37
CA ILE A 61 6.50 4.74 -11.05
C ILE A 61 5.68 4.77 -12.35
N THR A 62 5.43 3.59 -12.92
CA THR A 62 4.85 3.45 -14.26
C THR A 62 3.34 3.43 -14.26
N ARG A 63 2.74 2.88 -13.18
CA ARG A 63 1.28 2.73 -13.10
C ARG A 63 0.81 2.74 -11.66
N PHE A 64 -0.34 3.35 -11.45
CA PHE A 64 -1.10 3.28 -10.21
C PHE A 64 -2.52 2.80 -10.52
N CYS A 65 -2.98 1.75 -9.84
CA CYS A 65 -4.30 1.16 -10.06
C CYS A 65 -5.04 1.03 -8.74
N THR A 66 -6.33 1.35 -8.74
CA THR A 66 -7.21 1.14 -7.58
C THR A 66 -8.18 0.00 -7.83
N TYR A 67 -8.57 -0.70 -6.76
CA TYR A 67 -9.55 -1.77 -6.79
C TYR A 67 -10.84 -1.30 -6.12
N HIS A 68 -11.97 -1.41 -6.81
CA HIS A 68 -13.26 -1.07 -6.22
C HIS A 68 -13.88 -2.30 -5.55
N ARG A 69 -14.21 -2.21 -4.28
CA ARG A 69 -14.65 -3.31 -3.41
C ARG A 69 -15.99 -3.95 -3.79
N MET A 70 -16.72 -3.44 -4.77
CA MET A 70 -18.11 -3.85 -5.07
C MET A 70 -18.34 -4.60 -6.39
N LYS A 71 -17.31 -4.96 -7.13
CA LYS A 71 -17.52 -5.77 -8.35
C LYS A 71 -16.60 -6.99 -8.35
N GLU A 72 -17.22 -8.15 -8.22
CA GLU A 72 -16.59 -9.48 -8.15
C GLU A 72 -15.92 -9.93 -9.45
N SER A 73 -15.79 -9.14 -10.48
CA SER A 73 -15.38 -9.73 -11.74
C SER A 73 -14.60 -8.85 -12.72
N HIS A 74 -13.92 -7.85 -12.35
CA HIS A 74 -12.81 -7.30 -13.18
C HIS A 74 -12.08 -6.25 -12.36
N ASP A 75 -10.78 -6.43 -12.23
CA ASP A 75 -9.85 -5.39 -11.83
C ASP A 75 -10.00 -4.23 -12.83
N GLU A 76 -10.89 -3.31 -12.56
CA GLU A 76 -10.96 -2.05 -13.28
C GLU A 76 -9.71 -1.28 -12.85
N GLU A 77 -8.62 -1.53 -13.57
CA GLU A 77 -7.42 -0.73 -13.51
C GLU A 77 -7.80 0.66 -13.97
N LEU A 78 -8.13 1.52 -13.04
CA LEU A 78 -8.22 2.96 -13.30
C LEU A 78 -6.77 3.48 -13.28
N PRO A 79 -6.14 3.71 -14.45
CA PRO A 79 -4.85 4.37 -14.50
C PRO A 79 -5.08 5.82 -14.05
N MET A 80 -4.65 6.12 -12.83
CA MET A 80 -4.64 7.49 -12.39
C MET A 80 -3.39 8.17 -12.95
N PRO A 81 -3.52 9.31 -13.62
CA PRO A 81 -2.38 10.11 -13.99
C PRO A 81 -1.67 10.53 -12.70
N ILE A 82 -0.41 10.15 -12.56
CA ILE A 82 0.46 10.63 -11.48
C ILE A 82 0.83 12.07 -11.85
N ALA A 83 0.01 13.01 -11.41
CA ALA A 83 0.31 14.42 -11.57
C ALA A 83 1.10 14.88 -10.34
N ASP A 84 2.24 15.49 -10.57
CA ASP A 84 3.09 16.11 -9.54
C ASP A 84 3.55 15.18 -8.38
N GLY A 85 3.51 13.86 -8.57
CA GLY A 85 3.94 12.89 -7.53
C GLY A 85 2.96 12.73 -6.37
N GLU A 86 1.70 13.15 -6.54
CA GLU A 86 0.65 13.03 -5.54
C GLU A 86 -0.61 12.35 -6.09
N ILE A 87 -1.27 11.55 -5.26
CA ILE A 87 -2.54 10.88 -5.57
C ILE A 87 -3.52 11.06 -4.43
N ASN A 88 -4.74 11.47 -4.75
CA ASN A 88 -5.84 11.59 -3.81
C ASN A 88 -6.86 10.46 -4.05
N LEU A 89 -7.06 9.61 -3.04
CA LEU A 89 -7.98 8.49 -3.07
C LEU A 89 -9.19 8.74 -2.16
N PRO A 90 -10.41 8.45 -2.62
CA PRO A 90 -11.56 8.41 -1.75
C PRO A 90 -11.47 7.19 -0.80
N TYR A 91 -12.17 7.24 0.33
CA TYR A 91 -12.13 6.20 1.36
C TYR A 91 -12.48 4.77 0.89
N ASN A 92 -13.28 4.67 -0.18
CA ASN A 92 -13.72 3.40 -0.77
C ASN A 92 -12.72 2.77 -1.76
N GLN A 93 -11.65 3.49 -2.10
CA GLN A 93 -10.55 3.03 -2.96
C GLN A 93 -9.25 2.85 -2.16
N ASN A 94 -9.35 2.23 -1.00
CA ASN A 94 -8.25 2.01 -0.07
C ASN A 94 -7.44 0.73 -0.34
N THR A 95 -7.69 0.09 -1.47
CA THR A 95 -6.90 -1.03 -2.00
C THR A 95 -6.35 -0.60 -3.35
N PHE A 96 -5.03 -0.62 -3.50
CA PHE A 96 -4.36 -0.13 -4.69
C PHE A 96 -3.08 -0.91 -4.99
N LYS A 97 -2.67 -0.86 -6.25
CA LYS A 97 -1.45 -1.48 -6.76
C LYS A 97 -0.57 -0.40 -7.38
N ILE A 98 0.70 -0.44 -7.05
CA ILE A 98 1.73 0.45 -7.60
C ILE A 98 2.68 -0.40 -8.41
N SER A 99 2.88 -0.03 -9.67
CA SER A 99 3.89 -0.63 -10.54
C SER A 99 5.00 0.38 -10.80
N PHE A 100 6.22 -0.09 -10.75
CA PHE A 100 7.43 0.70 -10.95
C PHE A 100 8.41 -0.06 -11.83
N ASN A 101 9.29 0.67 -12.50
CA ASN A 101 10.31 0.05 -13.34
C ASN A 101 11.51 0.98 -13.46
N VAL A 102 12.61 0.43 -13.95
CA VAL A 102 13.81 1.18 -14.34
C VAL A 102 13.74 1.42 -15.85
N LEU A 103 14.12 2.62 -16.29
CA LEU A 103 14.15 2.99 -17.71
C LEU A 103 15.36 2.41 -18.45
N ASP A 104 15.84 1.25 -18.04
CA ASP A 104 16.97 0.59 -18.67
C ASP A 104 16.60 -0.86 -19.02
N TYR A 105 16.33 -1.11 -20.26
CA TYR A 105 15.96 -2.42 -20.77
C TYR A 105 17.13 -3.42 -20.80
N THR A 106 18.36 -2.94 -20.74
CA THR A 106 19.55 -3.80 -20.83
C THR A 106 19.85 -4.47 -19.49
N GLN A 107 19.44 -3.87 -18.38
CA GLN A 107 19.74 -4.35 -17.02
C GLN A 107 18.51 -4.86 -16.27
N SER A 108 17.33 -4.76 -16.86
CA SER A 108 16.05 -5.10 -16.22
C SER A 108 16.02 -6.45 -15.49
N PRO A 109 16.61 -7.54 -16.01
CA PRO A 109 16.59 -8.84 -15.33
C PRO A 109 17.45 -8.93 -14.07
N GLN A 110 18.36 -7.99 -13.87
CA GLN A 110 19.33 -8.00 -12.76
C GLN A 110 18.98 -6.99 -11.67
N VAL A 111 17.93 -6.20 -11.88
CA VAL A 111 17.51 -5.16 -10.95
C VAL A 111 16.62 -5.76 -9.86
N GLU A 112 16.99 -5.52 -8.63
CA GLU A 112 16.19 -5.84 -7.45
C GLU A 112 15.58 -4.55 -6.91
N PHE A 113 14.34 -4.64 -6.42
CA PHE A 113 13.61 -3.51 -5.85
C PHE A 113 13.36 -3.73 -4.37
N THR A 114 13.45 -2.64 -3.60
CA THR A 114 12.95 -2.58 -2.23
C THR A 114 12.04 -1.39 -2.07
N TYR A 115 10.98 -1.56 -1.32
CA TYR A 115 9.96 -0.51 -1.11
C TYR A 115 9.65 -0.32 0.36
N MET A 116 9.08 0.84 0.66
CA MET A 116 8.54 1.19 1.97
C MET A 116 7.31 2.06 1.77
N LEU A 117 6.28 1.86 2.60
CA LEU A 117 5.13 2.76 2.69
C LEU A 117 5.22 3.53 4.03
N GLU A 118 5.86 4.69 3.98
CA GLU A 118 6.00 5.56 5.15
C GLU A 118 4.62 6.07 5.60
N GLY A 119 4.38 6.03 6.89
CA GLY A 119 3.06 6.26 7.49
C GLY A 119 2.33 4.98 7.88
N LEU A 120 2.61 3.86 7.20
CA LEU A 120 2.11 2.54 7.58
C LEU A 120 3.20 1.74 8.31
N GLU A 121 4.38 1.67 7.71
CA GLU A 121 5.51 0.88 8.21
C GLU A 121 6.82 1.67 8.07
N LYS A 122 7.83 1.27 8.87
CA LYS A 122 9.16 1.89 8.85
C LYS A 122 10.24 0.96 8.29
N ALA A 123 9.86 -0.19 7.81
CA ALA A 123 10.79 -1.20 7.27
C ALA A 123 10.80 -1.20 5.74
N TRP A 124 11.95 -1.52 5.17
CA TRP A 124 12.11 -1.76 3.74
C TRP A 124 11.84 -3.22 3.43
N TYR A 125 11.01 -3.48 2.42
CA TYR A 125 10.64 -4.82 1.97
C TYR A 125 11.17 -5.09 0.56
N ASN A 126 11.77 -6.24 0.36
CA ASN A 126 12.25 -6.69 -0.95
C ASN A 126 11.09 -7.29 -1.75
N THR A 127 10.94 -6.91 -3.00
CA THR A 127 9.89 -7.40 -3.91
C THR A 127 10.16 -8.78 -4.49
N GLN A 128 11.31 -9.40 -4.20
CA GLN A 128 11.71 -10.69 -4.73
C GLN A 128 11.72 -10.77 -6.27
N GLY A 129 11.99 -9.64 -6.93
CA GLY A 129 12.08 -9.55 -8.40
C GLY A 129 10.78 -9.07 -9.07
N GLU A 130 9.69 -8.87 -8.33
CA GLU A 130 8.49 -8.24 -8.88
C GLU A 130 8.66 -6.72 -8.98
N ASN A 131 8.05 -6.14 -10.00
CA ASN A 131 8.05 -4.69 -10.24
C ASN A 131 6.70 -4.03 -9.88
N GLN A 132 5.96 -4.68 -8.98
CA GLN A 132 4.64 -4.22 -8.53
C GLN A 132 4.39 -4.63 -7.08
N VAL A 133 3.64 -3.80 -6.36
CA VAL A 133 3.23 -4.04 -4.97
C VAL A 133 1.76 -3.68 -4.80
N THR A 134 1.03 -4.53 -4.09
CA THR A 134 -0.40 -4.32 -3.80
C THR A 134 -0.60 -4.08 -2.32
N PHE A 135 -1.21 -2.94 -2.01
CA PHE A 135 -1.65 -2.58 -0.66
C PHE A 135 -3.15 -2.78 -0.54
N ARG A 136 -3.59 -3.40 0.56
CA ARG A 136 -5.01 -3.73 0.76
C ARG A 136 -5.54 -3.13 2.06
N ASN A 137 -6.71 -2.52 1.95
CA ASN A 137 -7.47 -2.01 3.11
C ASN A 137 -6.66 -1.04 3.98
N ILE A 138 -6.00 -0.08 3.33
CA ILE A 138 -5.22 0.95 4.03
C ILE A 138 -6.15 1.96 4.70
N SER A 139 -5.84 2.33 5.92
CA SER A 139 -6.62 3.30 6.70
C SER A 139 -6.55 4.70 6.06
N PRO A 140 -7.55 5.57 6.30
CA PRO A 140 -7.46 6.97 5.89
C PRO A 140 -6.25 7.67 6.50
N GLY A 141 -5.53 8.42 5.67
CA GLY A 141 -4.29 9.09 6.08
C GLY A 141 -3.44 9.53 4.91
N THR A 142 -2.27 10.06 5.22
CA THR A 142 -1.24 10.43 4.25
C THR A 142 -0.08 9.47 4.34
N TYR A 143 0.30 8.91 3.21
CA TYR A 143 1.36 7.93 3.09
C TYR A 143 2.36 8.36 2.02
N VAL A 144 3.61 8.00 2.18
CA VAL A 144 4.64 8.21 1.16
C VAL A 144 5.20 6.85 0.76
N PHE A 145 4.86 6.43 -0.45
CA PHE A 145 5.47 5.25 -1.05
C PHE A 145 6.87 5.61 -1.53
N LYS A 146 7.86 4.82 -1.13
CA LYS A 146 9.26 4.98 -1.54
C LYS A 146 9.75 3.67 -2.11
N VAL A 147 10.49 3.74 -3.22
CA VAL A 147 11.10 2.57 -3.86
C VAL A 147 12.54 2.87 -4.23
N LYS A 148 13.41 1.91 -3.97
CA LYS A 148 14.83 1.92 -4.29
C LYS A 148 15.18 0.72 -5.13
N THR A 149 16.28 0.82 -5.87
CA THR A 149 16.81 -0.27 -6.67
C THR A 149 18.23 -0.61 -6.27
N ARG A 150 18.63 -1.81 -6.64
CA ARG A 150 20.04 -2.19 -6.78
C ARG A 150 20.20 -3.16 -7.94
N ILE A 151 21.38 -3.19 -8.52
CA ILE A 151 21.79 -4.30 -9.36
C ILE A 151 22.17 -5.47 -8.42
N ARG A 152 21.79 -6.69 -8.78
CA ARG A 152 22.08 -7.90 -7.99
C ARG A 152 23.53 -7.91 -7.51
N ASN A 153 23.73 -8.18 -6.23
CA ASN A 153 25.02 -8.20 -5.54
C ASN A 153 25.74 -6.84 -5.39
N GLN A 154 25.07 -5.71 -5.65
CA GLN A 154 25.59 -4.38 -5.34
C GLN A 154 24.87 -3.76 -4.14
N GLU A 155 25.36 -2.64 -3.67
CA GLU A 155 24.68 -1.84 -2.63
C GLU A 155 23.41 -1.21 -3.18
N TRP A 156 22.48 -0.89 -2.30
CA TRP A 156 21.24 -0.18 -2.66
C TRP A 156 21.57 1.23 -3.17
N ASP A 157 20.96 1.61 -4.28
CA ASP A 157 21.10 2.97 -4.79
C ASP A 157 20.54 3.98 -3.78
N GLU A 158 21.20 5.12 -3.67
CA GLU A 158 20.70 6.23 -2.84
C GLU A 158 19.51 6.95 -3.48
N LYS A 159 19.38 6.85 -4.82
CA LYS A 159 18.26 7.42 -5.55
C LYS A 159 16.99 6.64 -5.25
N GLU A 160 15.95 7.35 -4.82
CA GLU A 160 14.63 6.79 -4.57
C GLU A 160 13.57 7.48 -5.43
N ALA A 161 12.57 6.72 -5.86
CA ALA A 161 11.35 7.30 -6.38
C ALA A 161 10.31 7.34 -5.26
N SER A 162 9.59 8.46 -5.15
CA SER A 162 8.57 8.66 -4.13
C SER A 162 7.23 9.06 -4.74
N LEU A 163 6.14 8.65 -4.07
CA LEU A 163 4.77 8.96 -4.44
C LEU A 163 3.97 9.23 -3.17
N VAL A 164 3.36 10.41 -3.09
CA VAL A 164 2.51 10.78 -1.96
C VAL A 164 1.08 10.30 -2.22
N ILE A 165 0.48 9.62 -1.25
CA ILE A 165 -0.85 9.04 -1.37
C ILE A 165 -1.71 9.55 -0.22
N HIS A 166 -2.76 10.30 -0.56
CA HIS A 166 -3.75 10.81 0.38
C HIS A 166 -5.03 9.98 0.30
N ILE A 167 -5.38 9.27 1.38
CA ILE A 167 -6.62 8.52 1.48
C ILE A 167 -7.59 9.32 2.35
N GLN A 168 -8.67 9.79 1.75
CA GLN A 168 -9.66 10.61 2.43
C GLN A 168 -10.44 9.80 3.47
N PRO A 169 -10.76 10.37 4.64
CA PRO A 169 -11.63 9.73 5.60
C PRO A 169 -13.07 9.67 5.08
N PRO A 170 -13.86 8.64 5.46
CA PRO A 170 -15.26 8.58 5.14
C PRO A 170 -16.01 9.74 5.79
N PHE A 171 -17.11 10.20 5.16
CA PHE A 171 -17.88 11.38 5.58
C PHE A 171 -18.38 11.28 7.02
N TRP A 172 -18.68 10.06 7.53
CA TRP A 172 -19.16 9.86 8.90
C TRP A 172 -18.07 10.00 9.98
N LEU A 173 -16.80 9.99 9.61
CA LEU A 173 -15.65 10.25 10.50
C LEU A 173 -15.21 11.71 10.49
N THR A 174 -15.81 12.55 9.63
CA THR A 174 -15.51 13.98 9.56
C THR A 174 -15.94 14.70 10.84
N TRP A 175 -15.34 15.86 11.13
CA TRP A 175 -15.67 16.62 12.32
C TRP A 175 -17.12 17.11 12.33
N TYR A 176 -17.71 17.40 11.17
CA TYR A 176 -19.14 17.75 11.04
C TYR A 176 -20.05 16.60 11.45
N ALA A 177 -19.75 15.38 11.03
CA ALA A 177 -20.52 14.20 11.43
C ALA A 177 -20.47 13.98 12.95
N LYS A 178 -19.33 14.21 13.58
CA LYS A 178 -19.21 14.15 15.04
C LYS A 178 -20.09 15.18 15.74
N LEU A 179 -20.19 16.41 15.23
CA LEU A 179 -21.11 17.42 15.77
C LEU A 179 -22.57 16.99 15.64
N VAL A 180 -22.97 16.42 14.50
CA VAL A 180 -24.33 15.90 14.30
C VAL A 180 -24.62 14.76 15.29
N TYR A 181 -23.69 13.86 15.55
CA TYR A 181 -23.87 12.79 16.54
C TYR A 181 -24.04 13.33 17.95
N VAL A 182 -23.26 14.33 18.35
CA VAL A 182 -23.42 14.99 19.66
C VAL A 182 -24.79 15.64 19.76
N LEU A 183 -25.24 16.37 18.71
CA LEU A 183 -26.57 17.00 18.69
C LEU A 183 -27.70 15.97 18.81
N LEU A 184 -27.61 14.86 18.04
CA LEU A 184 -28.59 13.77 18.11
C LEU A 184 -28.63 13.13 19.50
N PHE A 185 -27.46 12.94 20.11
CA PHE A 185 -27.36 12.40 21.47
C PHE A 185 -28.04 13.32 22.49
N VAL A 186 -27.82 14.64 22.43
CA VAL A 186 -28.46 15.64 23.32
C VAL A 186 -29.96 15.65 23.12
N LEU A 187 -30.45 15.62 21.87
CA LEU A 187 -31.87 15.53 21.56
C LEU A 187 -32.52 14.26 22.10
N ALA A 188 -31.85 13.12 21.96
CA ALA A 188 -32.31 11.85 22.51
C ALA A 188 -32.41 11.89 24.04
N LEU A 189 -31.40 12.46 24.69
CA LEU A 189 -31.40 12.64 26.15
C LEU A 189 -32.53 13.55 26.60
N TYR A 190 -32.75 14.67 25.92
CA TYR A 190 -33.85 15.57 26.19
C TYR A 190 -35.23 14.89 26.02
N GLY A 191 -35.39 14.10 24.95
CA GLY A 191 -36.62 13.33 24.72
C GLY A 191 -36.88 12.31 25.84
N LEU A 192 -35.82 11.58 26.29
CA LEU A 192 -35.93 10.67 27.41
C LEU A 192 -36.33 11.38 28.71
N LEU A 193 -35.72 12.51 29.02
CA LEU A 193 -36.06 13.29 30.22
C LEU A 193 -37.49 13.77 30.19
N ASN A 194 -37.97 14.27 29.05
CA ASN A 194 -39.36 14.67 28.89
C ASN A 194 -40.34 13.50 29.01
N PHE A 195 -39.99 12.34 28.45
CA PHE A 195 -40.81 11.14 28.61
C PHE A 195 -40.90 10.69 30.05
N TYR A 196 -39.79 10.70 30.80
CA TYR A 196 -39.84 10.40 32.24
C TYR A 196 -40.65 11.41 33.05
N LYS A 197 -40.52 12.72 32.76
CA LYS A 197 -41.35 13.76 33.41
C LYS A 197 -42.83 13.50 33.15
N HIS A 198 -43.21 13.29 31.89
CA HIS A 198 -44.61 13.06 31.52
C HIS A 198 -45.16 11.78 32.18
N LYS A 199 -44.37 10.74 32.33
CA LYS A 199 -44.77 9.52 33.05
C LYS A 199 -45.02 9.80 34.56
N ILE A 200 -44.12 10.54 35.21
CA ILE A 200 -44.26 10.90 36.63
C ILE A 200 -45.49 11.80 36.85
N ASP A 201 -45.74 12.78 35.97
CA ASP A 201 -46.91 13.65 36.05
C ASP A 201 -48.22 12.87 35.88
N LEU A 202 -48.23 11.87 34.98
CA LEU A 202 -49.39 11.02 34.77
C LEU A 202 -49.68 10.12 36.01
N GLU A 203 -48.67 9.52 36.60
CA GLU A 203 -48.79 8.70 37.80
C GLU A 203 -49.29 9.57 38.98
N SER A 204 -48.76 10.77 39.15
CA SER A 204 -49.18 11.69 40.22
C SER A 204 -50.65 12.16 40.06
N SER A 205 -51.11 12.39 38.82
CA SER A 205 -52.50 12.76 38.56
C SER A 205 -53.47 11.61 38.84
N LEU A 206 -53.08 10.37 38.46
CA LEU A 206 -53.88 9.17 38.78
C LEU A 206 -54.00 8.89 40.31
N ASP A 207 -52.95 9.15 41.05
CA ASP A 207 -52.96 8.98 42.51
C ASP A 207 -53.82 10.08 43.17
N LEU A 208 -53.85 11.30 42.66
CA LEU A 208 -54.74 12.35 43.12
C LEU A 208 -56.23 12.03 42.86
N GLU A 209 -56.55 11.46 41.68
CA GLU A 209 -57.91 11.01 41.38
C GLU A 209 -58.37 9.86 42.29
N ARG A 210 -57.50 8.89 42.55
CA ARG A 210 -57.78 7.78 43.47
C ARG A 210 -58.04 8.27 44.86
N ARG A 211 -57.24 9.22 45.40
CA ARG A 211 -57.48 9.82 46.74
C ARG A 211 -58.78 10.59 46.80
N LYS A 212 -59.16 11.36 45.77
CA LYS A 212 -60.45 12.06 45.70
C LYS A 212 -61.60 11.02 45.73
N SER A 213 -61.56 9.99 44.92
CA SER A 213 -62.59 8.97 44.88
C SER A 213 -62.73 8.21 46.20
N GLN A 214 -61.65 7.94 46.93
CA GLN A 214 -61.68 7.34 48.26
C GLN A 214 -62.32 8.26 49.28
N ASN A 215 -61.99 9.56 49.34
CA ASN A 215 -62.60 10.56 50.22
C ASN A 215 -64.09 10.72 49.96
N ASP A 216 -64.50 10.68 48.67
CA ASP A 216 -65.93 10.77 48.31
C ASP A 216 -66.74 9.54 48.76
N LEU A 217 -66.11 8.35 48.72
CA LEU A 217 -66.70 7.10 49.24
C LEU A 217 -66.83 7.11 50.77
N GLU A 218 -65.84 7.62 51.49
CA GLU A 218 -65.88 7.75 52.96
C GLU A 218 -66.97 8.71 53.39
N LEU A 219 -67.08 9.88 52.74
CA LEU A 219 -68.15 10.87 53.00
C LEU A 219 -69.56 10.33 52.73
N ASN A 220 -69.73 9.46 51.74
CA ASN A 220 -71.00 8.82 51.43
C ASN A 220 -71.38 7.68 52.42
N ASN A 221 -70.40 7.04 53.07
CA ASN A 221 -70.66 6.03 54.09
C ASN A 221 -70.99 6.60 55.49
N GLU A 222 -70.61 7.83 55.76
CA GLU A 222 -70.95 8.56 57.04
C GLU A 222 -72.28 9.23 57.03
N ARG A 223 -73.01 9.22 55.93
CA ARG A 223 -74.38 9.74 55.80
C ARG A 223 -75.40 8.62 55.87
#